data_e4a5d45758ef21f0bb88277bd5dcbc4e
#
_entry.id   e4a5d45758ef21f0bb88277bd5dcbc4e
#
_cell.length_a   1.000
_cell.length_b   1.000
_cell.length_c   1.000
_cell.angle_alpha   90.00
_cell.angle_beta   90.00
_cell.angle_gamma   90.00
#
_symmetry.space_group_name_H-M   'P 1'
#
loop_
_entity.id
_entity.type
_entity.pdbx_description
1 polymer ?
#
loop_
_entity_poly.entity_id
_entity_poly.type
_entity_poly.pdbx_seq_one_letter_code
_entity_poly.pdbx_strand_id
1 'polypeptide(L)'
;MPTSPQEMKANMIAGLPEKTGKSLEEWLGILRTGQATKHKEFMAILKTEHGLTHGFANMIALQALQSDSHTADDTEALVDAQYGGTKTGLRPIYEALLTAVRSFGEDVEISPKKAYVSLRRNKQFAIIQPSTATRVDLGVNLKSAEPTGRLETSGSFNAMISHRVRLAAPEEVDAELIGWLKQSYTES
;
A
#
# COMPACT_ATOMS: atom_id res chain seq x y z
N MET A 1 -3.23 32.52 -10.00
CA MET A 1 -3.08 31.12 -10.45
C MET A 1 -3.69 30.22 -9.40
N PRO A 2 -4.59 29.31 -9.71
CA PRO A 2 -5.10 28.37 -8.70
C PRO A 2 -3.95 27.45 -8.28
N THR A 3 -3.66 27.46 -6.99
CA THR A 3 -2.66 26.59 -6.37
C THR A 3 -3.10 25.14 -6.51
N SER A 4 -2.24 24.26 -6.98
CA SER A 4 -2.59 22.84 -7.12
C SER A 4 -2.90 22.21 -5.75
N PRO A 5 -3.72 21.16 -5.68
CA PRO A 5 -3.98 20.46 -4.41
C PRO A 5 -2.71 19.99 -3.71
N GLN A 6 -1.66 19.70 -4.47
CA GLN A 6 -0.35 19.29 -3.94
C GLN A 6 0.39 20.48 -3.30
N GLU A 7 0.37 21.66 -3.94
CA GLU A 7 0.95 22.89 -3.38
C GLU A 7 0.19 23.34 -2.13
N MET A 8 -1.14 23.23 -2.10
CA MET A 8 -1.94 23.53 -0.91
C MET A 8 -1.55 22.60 0.25
N LYS A 9 -1.37 21.32 -0.03
CA LYS A 9 -0.91 20.34 0.98
C LYS A 9 0.49 20.67 1.48
N ALA A 10 1.42 20.99 0.60
CA ALA A 10 2.79 21.38 0.96
C ALA A 10 2.82 22.64 1.84
N ASN A 11 2.02 23.64 1.50
CA ASN A 11 1.90 24.87 2.28
C ASN A 11 1.27 24.63 3.65
N MET A 12 0.28 23.74 3.75
CA MET A 12 -0.30 23.34 5.04
C MET A 12 0.73 22.62 5.91
N ILE A 13 1.53 21.74 5.35
CA ILE A 13 2.59 21.03 6.07
C ILE A 13 3.66 22.00 6.55
N ALA A 14 4.10 22.92 5.71
CA ALA A 14 5.09 23.95 6.07
C ALA A 14 4.58 24.88 7.20
N GLY A 15 3.29 25.18 7.21
CA GLY A 15 2.67 26.02 8.24
C GLY A 15 2.30 25.31 9.54
N LEU A 16 2.46 23.98 9.62
CA LEU A 16 2.08 23.20 10.82
C LEU A 16 2.82 23.65 12.09
N PRO A 17 4.16 23.82 12.11
CA PRO A 17 4.88 24.23 13.30
C PRO A 17 4.41 25.59 13.85
N GLU A 18 4.15 26.54 12.96
CA GLU A 18 3.68 27.88 13.36
C GLU A 18 2.22 27.86 13.88
N LYS A 19 1.38 27.04 13.27
CA LYS A 19 -0.07 26.99 13.56
C LYS A 19 -0.44 26.05 14.70
N THR A 20 0.34 25.01 14.92
CA THR A 20 0.02 23.93 15.85
C THR A 20 1.12 23.66 16.89
N GLY A 21 2.27 24.35 16.77
CA GLY A 21 3.42 24.20 17.66
C GLY A 21 4.24 22.91 17.43
N LYS A 22 3.88 22.08 16.45
CA LYS A 22 4.56 20.80 16.15
C LYS A 22 4.64 20.56 14.66
N SER A 23 5.71 19.91 14.23
CA SER A 23 5.89 19.43 12.86
C SER A 23 4.96 18.25 12.53
N LEU A 24 4.83 17.94 11.24
CA LEU A 24 4.07 16.77 10.82
C LEU A 24 4.61 15.46 11.42
N GLU A 25 5.93 15.32 11.49
CA GLU A 25 6.57 14.13 12.06
C GLU A 25 6.27 13.95 13.54
N GLU A 26 6.29 15.04 14.31
CA GLU A 26 5.91 15.03 15.73
C GLU A 26 4.45 14.64 15.92
N TRP A 27 3.54 15.15 15.08
CA TRP A 27 2.13 14.75 15.12
C TRP A 27 1.92 13.29 14.76
N LEU A 28 2.64 12.79 13.75
CA LEU A 28 2.61 11.37 13.38
C LEU A 28 3.18 10.49 14.50
N GLY A 29 4.23 10.96 15.18
CA GLY A 29 4.79 10.30 16.37
C GLY A 29 3.76 10.16 17.50
N ILE A 30 3.02 11.23 17.81
CA ILE A 30 1.96 11.21 18.82
C ILE A 30 0.87 10.19 18.45
N LEU A 31 0.43 10.14 17.20
CA LEU A 31 -0.59 9.20 16.74
C LEU A 31 -0.10 7.74 16.78
N ARG A 32 1.18 7.49 16.53
CA ARG A 32 1.80 6.15 16.59
C ARG A 32 1.90 5.60 18.01
N THR A 33 2.04 6.45 19.02
CA THR A 33 2.07 6.02 20.44
C THR A 33 0.70 5.64 20.97
N GLY A 34 -0.37 6.08 20.29
CA GLY A 34 -1.75 5.74 20.59
C GLY A 34 -2.17 4.39 19.99
N GLN A 35 -3.25 3.81 20.51
CA GLN A 35 -3.85 2.57 19.95
C GLN A 35 -4.83 2.85 18.80
N ALA A 36 -4.95 4.10 18.37
CA ALA A 36 -5.83 4.52 17.29
C ALA A 36 -5.29 4.01 15.94
N THR A 37 -6.17 3.49 15.09
CA THR A 37 -5.84 2.97 13.76
C THR A 37 -6.76 3.46 12.65
N LYS A 38 -7.83 4.18 13.03
CA LYS A 38 -8.84 4.65 12.09
C LYS A 38 -8.85 6.17 11.99
N HIS A 39 -9.19 6.67 10.81
CA HIS A 39 -9.31 8.10 10.55
C HIS A 39 -10.13 8.84 11.62
N LYS A 40 -11.30 8.29 12.00
CA LYS A 40 -12.18 8.89 13.01
C LYS A 40 -11.52 9.00 14.38
N GLU A 41 -10.73 8.01 14.75
CA GLU A 41 -10.00 7.97 16.03
C GLU A 41 -8.87 9.00 16.01
N PHE A 42 -8.08 9.08 14.94
CA PHE A 42 -7.07 10.12 14.73
C PHE A 42 -7.68 11.52 14.79
N MET A 43 -8.82 11.72 14.12
CA MET A 43 -9.54 12.98 14.15
C MET A 43 -10.01 13.36 15.57
N ALA A 44 -10.49 12.38 16.35
CA ALA A 44 -10.90 12.61 17.73
C ALA A 44 -9.71 13.07 18.60
N ILE A 45 -8.59 12.34 18.57
CA ILE A 45 -7.37 12.69 19.31
C ILE A 45 -6.91 14.10 18.92
N LEU A 46 -6.70 14.36 17.64
CA LEU A 46 -6.15 15.64 17.17
C LEU A 46 -7.06 16.84 17.48
N LYS A 47 -8.37 16.67 17.44
CA LYS A 47 -9.34 17.75 17.74
C LYS A 47 -9.65 17.89 19.21
N THR A 48 -9.85 16.79 19.94
CA THR A 48 -10.35 16.80 21.31
C THR A 48 -9.22 16.94 22.31
N GLU A 49 -8.11 16.26 22.12
CA GLU A 49 -6.98 16.29 23.04
C GLU A 49 -5.99 17.42 22.73
N HIS A 50 -5.83 17.73 21.44
CA HIS A 50 -4.85 18.72 20.98
C HIS A 50 -5.45 19.99 20.40
N GLY A 51 -6.77 20.11 20.30
CA GLY A 51 -7.46 21.33 19.88
C GLY A 51 -7.20 21.78 18.43
N LEU A 52 -6.76 20.87 17.54
CA LEU A 52 -6.47 21.21 16.16
C LEU A 52 -7.75 21.54 15.38
N THR A 53 -7.63 22.48 14.45
CA THR A 53 -8.72 22.76 13.52
C THR A 53 -9.00 21.54 12.62
N HIS A 54 -10.23 21.44 12.10
CA HIS A 54 -10.63 20.32 11.27
C HIS A 54 -9.69 20.10 10.08
N GLY A 55 -9.23 21.18 9.44
CA GLY A 55 -8.33 21.10 8.27
C GLY A 55 -6.98 20.46 8.60
N PHE A 56 -6.32 20.90 9.65
CA PHE A 56 -5.05 20.31 10.08
C PHE A 56 -5.23 18.92 10.63
N ALA A 57 -6.24 18.67 11.45
CA ALA A 57 -6.54 17.34 11.98
C ALA A 57 -6.80 16.34 10.85
N ASN A 58 -7.60 16.70 9.86
CA ASN A 58 -7.90 15.84 8.71
C ASN A 58 -6.64 15.57 7.86
N MET A 59 -5.83 16.58 7.58
CA MET A 59 -4.59 16.41 6.84
C MET A 59 -3.62 15.47 7.57
N ILE A 60 -3.42 15.67 8.87
CA ILE A 60 -2.54 14.82 9.70
C ILE A 60 -3.11 13.39 9.78
N ALA A 61 -4.41 13.21 10.00
CA ALA A 61 -5.06 11.90 10.04
C ALA A 61 -4.93 11.15 8.71
N LEU A 62 -5.13 11.82 7.58
CA LEU A 62 -4.91 11.22 6.26
C LEU A 62 -3.43 10.90 6.04
N GLN A 63 -2.53 11.75 6.49
CA GLN A 63 -1.10 11.51 6.39
C GLN A 63 -0.68 10.35 7.31
N ALA A 64 -1.25 10.23 8.51
CA ALA A 64 -1.03 9.07 9.38
C ALA A 64 -1.49 7.76 8.75
N LEU A 65 -2.65 7.75 8.08
CA LEU A 65 -3.13 6.58 7.33
C LEU A 65 -2.30 6.28 6.07
N GLN A 66 -1.71 7.31 5.47
CA GLN A 66 -0.79 7.15 4.33
C GLN A 66 0.63 6.85 4.80
N SER A 67 1.05 7.40 5.93
CA SER A 67 2.31 7.13 6.62
C SER A 67 2.23 5.95 7.60
N ASP A 68 1.26 5.04 7.44
CA ASP A 68 1.51 3.62 7.63
C ASP A 68 2.56 3.13 6.60
N SER A 69 3.39 4.02 6.10
CA SER A 69 4.73 3.73 5.65
C SER A 69 5.52 3.38 6.91
N HIS A 70 5.34 2.12 7.29
CA HIS A 70 6.20 1.40 8.21
C HIS A 70 7.64 1.82 7.95
N THR A 71 8.43 2.02 8.98
CA THR A 71 9.89 2.05 8.81
C THR A 71 10.31 0.83 8.00
N ALA A 72 11.48 0.85 7.37
CA ALA A 72 11.93 -0.32 6.61
C ALA A 72 11.85 -1.61 7.46
N ASP A 73 12.12 -1.49 8.77
CA ASP A 73 12.02 -2.59 9.74
C ASP A 73 10.56 -3.05 9.95
N ASP A 74 9.60 -2.12 10.05
CA ASP A 74 8.17 -2.47 10.18
C ASP A 74 7.65 -3.11 8.88
N THR A 75 8.13 -2.66 7.73
CA THR A 75 7.79 -3.22 6.41
C THR A 75 8.25 -4.67 6.31
N GLU A 76 9.48 -4.95 6.68
CA GLU A 76 10.04 -6.30 6.67
C GLU A 76 9.32 -7.19 7.69
N ALA A 77 9.06 -6.70 8.91
CA ALA A 77 8.34 -7.45 9.93
C ALA A 77 6.91 -7.84 9.50
N LEU A 78 6.21 -6.98 8.76
CA LEU A 78 4.89 -7.31 8.22
C LEU A 78 4.95 -8.37 7.12
N VAL A 79 5.97 -8.30 6.26
CA VAL A 79 6.21 -9.33 5.23
C VAL A 79 6.57 -10.65 5.91
N ASP A 80 7.47 -10.63 6.88
CA ASP A 80 7.85 -11.83 7.63
C ASP A 80 6.66 -12.48 8.34
N ALA A 81 5.76 -11.68 8.89
CA ALA A 81 4.53 -12.17 9.50
C ALA A 81 3.58 -12.83 8.47
N GLN A 82 3.52 -12.30 7.24
CA GLN A 82 2.71 -12.88 6.16
C GLN A 82 3.27 -14.21 5.64
N TYR A 83 4.58 -14.32 5.55
CA TYR A 83 5.30 -15.49 5.02
C TYR A 83 5.92 -16.37 6.11
N GLY A 84 5.50 -16.20 7.37
CA GLY A 84 5.95 -17.02 8.49
C GLY A 84 5.26 -18.37 8.59
N GLY A 85 5.82 -19.27 9.40
CA GLY A 85 5.25 -20.59 9.69
C GLY A 85 5.12 -21.46 8.44
N THR A 86 3.91 -21.92 8.14
CA THR A 86 3.63 -22.81 7.00
C THR A 86 3.77 -22.15 5.64
N LYS A 87 3.88 -20.82 5.59
CA LYS A 87 3.98 -20.03 4.34
C LYS A 87 5.42 -19.66 3.97
N THR A 88 6.41 -20.10 4.72
CA THR A 88 7.83 -19.75 4.48
C THR A 88 8.29 -20.16 3.07
N GLY A 89 7.80 -21.29 2.54
CA GLY A 89 8.11 -21.75 1.19
C GLY A 89 7.56 -20.86 0.06
N LEU A 90 6.68 -19.90 0.37
CA LEU A 90 6.13 -18.95 -0.61
C LEU A 90 6.94 -17.65 -0.72
N ARG A 91 7.89 -17.42 0.19
CA ARG A 91 8.75 -16.22 0.18
C ARG A 91 9.49 -16.02 -1.15
N PRO A 92 10.06 -17.04 -1.80
CA PRO A 92 10.72 -16.90 -3.11
C PRO A 92 9.80 -16.37 -4.22
N ILE A 93 8.50 -16.72 -4.19
CA ILE A 93 7.50 -16.18 -5.14
C ILE A 93 7.35 -14.67 -4.96
N TYR A 94 7.23 -14.23 -3.71
CA TYR A 94 7.15 -12.81 -3.37
C TYR A 94 8.39 -12.04 -3.83
N GLU A 95 9.57 -12.57 -3.57
CA GLU A 95 10.84 -11.95 -3.96
C GLU A 95 11.02 -11.86 -5.47
N ALA A 96 10.62 -12.89 -6.22
CA ALA A 96 10.61 -12.88 -7.68
C ALA A 96 9.65 -11.80 -8.23
N LEU A 97 8.46 -11.67 -7.67
CA LEU A 97 7.51 -10.62 -8.03
C LEU A 97 8.05 -9.22 -7.72
N LEU A 98 8.67 -9.01 -6.57
CA LEU A 98 9.28 -7.73 -6.21
C LEU A 98 10.44 -7.35 -7.13
N THR A 99 11.27 -8.32 -7.50
CA THR A 99 12.37 -8.12 -8.44
C THR A 99 11.84 -7.63 -9.79
N ALA A 100 10.79 -8.27 -10.31
CA ALA A 100 10.14 -7.85 -11.54
C ALA A 100 9.54 -6.43 -11.42
N VAL A 101 8.82 -6.16 -10.37
CA VAL A 101 8.13 -4.87 -10.14
C VAL A 101 9.13 -3.71 -10.00
N ARG A 102 10.23 -3.90 -9.29
CA ARG A 102 11.30 -2.89 -9.14
C ARG A 102 11.97 -2.53 -10.46
N SER A 103 11.92 -3.41 -11.46
CA SER A 103 12.45 -3.13 -12.79
C SER A 103 11.54 -2.24 -13.66
N PHE A 104 10.30 -1.98 -13.22
CA PHE A 104 9.34 -1.17 -14.00
C PHE A 104 9.59 0.33 -13.90
N GLY A 105 10.05 0.81 -12.75
CA GLY A 105 10.34 2.22 -12.48
C GLY A 105 10.62 2.48 -11.00
N GLU A 106 11.21 3.64 -10.73
CA GLU A 106 11.53 4.09 -9.36
C GLU A 106 10.29 4.63 -8.61
N ASP A 107 9.18 4.83 -9.33
CA ASP A 107 7.92 5.35 -8.80
C ASP A 107 6.98 4.25 -8.26
N VAL A 108 7.47 3.03 -8.12
CA VAL A 108 6.73 1.92 -7.50
C VAL A 108 6.82 2.02 -5.98
N GLU A 109 5.67 2.21 -5.36
CA GLU A 109 5.51 2.14 -3.91
C GLU A 109 5.08 0.73 -3.50
N ILE A 110 5.88 0.10 -2.63
CA ILE A 110 5.59 -1.21 -2.03
C ILE A 110 5.08 -0.97 -0.63
N SER A 111 3.81 -1.30 -0.38
CA SER A 111 3.12 -1.01 0.87
C SER A 111 2.55 -2.30 1.49
N PRO A 112 3.33 -3.00 2.33
CA PRO A 112 2.84 -4.16 3.08
C PRO A 112 1.67 -3.77 3.99
N LYS A 113 0.69 -4.66 4.06
CA LYS A 113 -0.46 -4.60 4.94
C LYS A 113 -0.46 -5.83 5.85
N LYS A 114 -1.45 -5.98 6.70
CA LYS A 114 -1.52 -7.13 7.62
C LYS A 114 -1.57 -8.49 6.91
N ALA A 115 -2.25 -8.58 5.76
CA ALA A 115 -2.51 -9.85 5.07
C ALA A 115 -2.01 -9.90 3.62
N TYR A 116 -1.58 -8.79 3.05
CA TYR A 116 -1.11 -8.69 1.66
C TYR A 116 -0.14 -7.53 1.49
N VAL A 117 0.55 -7.49 0.39
CA VAL A 117 1.39 -6.35 -0.02
C VAL A 117 0.71 -5.62 -1.16
N SER A 118 0.46 -4.32 -0.99
CA SER A 118 -0.09 -3.44 -2.03
C SER A 118 1.04 -2.85 -2.86
N LEU A 119 0.92 -2.95 -4.18
CA LEU A 119 1.81 -2.32 -5.14
C LEU A 119 1.10 -1.13 -5.76
N ARG A 120 1.72 0.04 -5.65
CA ARG A 120 1.13 1.31 -6.06
C ARG A 120 2.09 2.11 -6.93
N ARG A 121 1.49 2.96 -7.73
CA ARG A 121 2.13 4.06 -8.43
C ARG A 121 1.32 5.33 -8.13
N ASN A 122 0.49 5.82 -9.05
CA ASN A 122 -0.53 6.83 -8.74
C ASN A 122 -1.73 6.21 -8.01
N LYS A 123 -2.04 4.97 -8.36
CA LYS A 123 -3.10 4.14 -7.75
C LYS A 123 -2.54 2.75 -7.45
N GLN A 124 -3.31 1.97 -6.69
CA GLN A 124 -3.00 0.55 -6.53
C GLN A 124 -3.19 -0.16 -7.86
N PHE A 125 -2.12 -0.76 -8.37
CA PHE A 125 -2.17 -1.53 -9.61
C PHE A 125 -2.11 -3.05 -9.39
N ALA A 126 -1.53 -3.49 -8.27
CA ALA A 126 -1.48 -4.91 -7.94
C ALA A 126 -1.46 -5.14 -6.43
N ILE A 127 -1.77 -6.37 -6.02
CA ILE A 127 -1.58 -6.89 -4.67
C ILE A 127 -0.95 -8.28 -4.71
N ILE A 128 -0.12 -8.58 -3.72
CA ILE A 128 0.49 -9.90 -3.53
C ILE A 128 -0.01 -10.42 -2.19
N GLN A 129 -0.70 -11.55 -2.19
CA GLN A 129 -1.28 -12.13 -0.98
C GLN A 129 -0.96 -13.62 -0.87
N PRO A 130 -0.27 -14.07 0.20
CA PRO A 130 -0.11 -15.49 0.50
C PRO A 130 -1.42 -16.04 1.08
N SER A 131 -2.36 -16.43 0.20
CA SER A 131 -3.73 -16.80 0.57
C SER A 131 -3.81 -18.14 1.31
N THR A 132 -2.93 -19.09 0.95
CA THR A 132 -2.84 -20.40 1.61
C THR A 132 -1.40 -20.74 1.95
N ALA A 133 -1.17 -21.88 2.60
CA ALA A 133 0.18 -22.37 2.91
C ALA A 133 1.02 -22.74 1.66
N THR A 134 0.36 -22.94 0.51
CA THR A 134 0.97 -23.44 -0.73
C THR A 134 0.75 -22.53 -1.93
N ARG A 135 0.16 -21.34 -1.74
CA ARG A 135 -0.25 -20.49 -2.86
C ARG A 135 -0.19 -19.01 -2.53
N VAL A 136 0.38 -18.24 -3.42
CA VAL A 136 0.30 -16.79 -3.49
C VAL A 136 -0.72 -16.40 -4.56
N ASP A 137 -1.62 -15.51 -4.25
CA ASP A 137 -2.53 -14.90 -5.21
C ASP A 137 -1.98 -13.51 -5.58
N LEU A 138 -1.66 -13.32 -6.86
CA LEU A 138 -1.32 -12.01 -7.43
C LEU A 138 -2.60 -11.40 -8.01
N GLY A 139 -3.03 -10.29 -7.45
CA GLY A 139 -4.12 -9.48 -8.01
C GLY A 139 -3.58 -8.36 -8.87
N VAL A 140 -4.18 -8.12 -10.03
CA VAL A 140 -3.82 -7.05 -10.97
C VAL A 140 -5.04 -6.28 -11.44
N ASN A 141 -4.86 -4.99 -11.75
CA ASN A 141 -5.91 -4.13 -12.31
C ASN A 141 -5.68 -3.91 -13.79
N LEU A 142 -6.40 -4.67 -14.60
CA LEU A 142 -6.37 -4.61 -16.06
C LEU A 142 -7.72 -4.12 -16.58
N LYS A 143 -7.75 -2.99 -17.29
CA LYS A 143 -9.00 -2.36 -17.75
C LYS A 143 -9.63 -3.08 -18.94
N SER A 144 -8.80 -3.67 -19.81
CA SER A 144 -9.23 -4.20 -21.11
C SER A 144 -8.79 -5.64 -21.34
N ALA A 145 -8.26 -6.32 -20.32
CA ALA A 145 -7.89 -7.72 -20.44
C ALA A 145 -9.09 -8.63 -20.21
N GLU A 146 -9.20 -9.66 -21.02
CA GLU A 146 -10.15 -10.73 -20.78
C GLU A 146 -9.46 -11.87 -20.01
N PRO A 147 -10.18 -12.57 -19.15
CA PRO A 147 -9.64 -13.74 -18.45
C PRO A 147 -9.19 -14.78 -19.46
N THR A 148 -7.93 -15.19 -19.36
CA THR A 148 -7.34 -16.20 -20.25
C THR A 148 -6.39 -17.10 -19.50
N GLY A 149 -6.48 -18.42 -19.72
CA GLY A 149 -5.58 -19.37 -19.09
C GLY A 149 -5.58 -19.25 -17.57
N ARG A 150 -4.45 -18.82 -16.97
CA ARG A 150 -4.29 -18.62 -15.54
C ARG A 150 -4.62 -17.20 -15.05
N LEU A 151 -4.94 -16.26 -15.97
CA LEU A 151 -5.47 -14.94 -15.62
C LEU A 151 -6.98 -15.08 -15.38
N GLU A 152 -7.36 -15.16 -14.13
CA GLU A 152 -8.77 -15.31 -13.70
C GLU A 152 -9.37 -13.96 -13.34
N THR A 153 -10.70 -13.84 -13.39
CA THR A 153 -11.38 -12.70 -12.73
C THR A 153 -11.13 -12.75 -11.23
N SER A 154 -10.99 -11.60 -10.58
CA SER A 154 -10.71 -11.54 -9.14
C SER A 154 -11.84 -12.14 -8.28
N GLY A 155 -13.08 -12.09 -8.75
CA GLY A 155 -14.25 -12.60 -8.04
C GLY A 155 -14.36 -11.98 -6.64
N SER A 156 -14.48 -12.84 -5.64
CA SER A 156 -14.54 -12.43 -4.23
C SER A 156 -13.16 -12.19 -3.58
N PHE A 157 -12.06 -12.31 -4.33
CA PHE A 157 -10.70 -12.17 -3.79
C PHE A 157 -10.44 -10.76 -3.24
N ASN A 158 -10.70 -9.73 -4.05
CA ASN A 158 -10.58 -8.33 -3.63
C ASN A 158 -11.40 -7.44 -4.58
N ALA A 159 -12.33 -6.65 -4.03
CA ALA A 159 -13.20 -5.77 -4.82
C ALA A 159 -12.44 -4.64 -5.57
N MET A 160 -11.21 -4.34 -5.18
CA MET A 160 -10.37 -3.30 -5.80
C MET A 160 -9.47 -3.85 -6.90
N ILE A 161 -9.54 -5.14 -7.19
CA ILE A 161 -8.71 -5.86 -8.15
C ILE A 161 -9.60 -6.49 -9.22
N SER A 162 -9.26 -6.32 -10.49
CA SER A 162 -10.05 -6.86 -11.60
C SER A 162 -9.74 -8.33 -11.91
N HIS A 163 -8.46 -8.71 -11.85
CA HIS A 163 -7.99 -10.05 -12.21
C HIS A 163 -7.07 -10.63 -11.14
N ARG A 164 -6.93 -11.95 -11.16
CA ARG A 164 -6.11 -12.72 -10.24
C ARG A 164 -5.32 -13.80 -10.99
N VAL A 165 -4.07 -14.00 -10.58
CA VAL A 165 -3.24 -15.15 -10.98
C VAL A 165 -2.83 -15.91 -9.73
N ARG A 166 -2.95 -17.23 -9.76
CA ARG A 166 -2.52 -18.11 -8.67
C ARG A 166 -1.12 -18.61 -8.94
N LEU A 167 -0.26 -18.52 -7.94
CA LEU A 167 1.16 -18.92 -8.02
C LEU A 167 1.48 -19.91 -6.91
N ALA A 168 2.04 -21.04 -7.27
CA ALA A 168 2.49 -22.08 -6.34
C ALA A 168 4.03 -22.23 -6.32
N ALA A 169 4.72 -21.72 -7.35
CA ALA A 169 6.17 -21.81 -7.48
C ALA A 169 6.75 -20.50 -8.07
N PRO A 170 8.01 -20.14 -7.72
CA PRO A 170 8.65 -18.92 -8.24
C PRO A 170 8.86 -18.96 -9.76
N GLU A 171 8.96 -20.13 -10.37
CA GLU A 171 9.10 -20.33 -11.82
C GLU A 171 7.87 -19.89 -12.60
N GLU A 172 6.73 -19.77 -11.91
CA GLU A 172 5.47 -19.27 -12.51
C GLU A 172 5.46 -17.74 -12.65
N VAL A 173 6.46 -17.05 -12.09
CA VAL A 173 6.71 -15.62 -12.32
C VAL A 173 7.45 -15.46 -13.65
N ASP A 174 6.79 -15.76 -14.74
CA ASP A 174 7.33 -15.78 -16.10
C ASP A 174 7.02 -14.47 -16.87
N ALA A 175 7.46 -14.43 -18.13
CA ALA A 175 7.30 -13.25 -18.98
C ALA A 175 5.83 -12.89 -19.24
N GLU A 176 4.92 -13.85 -19.28
CA GLU A 176 3.49 -13.63 -19.46
C GLU A 176 2.90 -12.90 -18.25
N LEU A 177 3.16 -13.41 -17.05
CA LEU A 177 2.71 -12.80 -15.80
C LEU A 177 3.31 -11.41 -15.60
N ILE A 178 4.60 -11.25 -15.88
CA ILE A 178 5.29 -9.95 -15.83
C ILE A 178 4.66 -8.98 -16.83
N GLY A 179 4.23 -9.45 -17.99
CA GLY A 179 3.50 -8.67 -18.99
C GLY A 179 2.20 -8.08 -18.44
N TRP A 180 1.36 -8.89 -17.80
CA TRP A 180 0.13 -8.42 -17.16
C TRP A 180 0.39 -7.45 -16.02
N LEU A 181 1.39 -7.74 -15.21
CA LEU A 181 1.78 -6.90 -14.07
C LEU A 181 2.30 -5.53 -14.54
N LYS A 182 3.10 -5.50 -15.60
CA LYS A 182 3.60 -4.29 -16.24
C LYS A 182 2.50 -3.49 -16.92
N GLN A 183 1.56 -4.16 -17.58
CA GLN A 183 0.37 -3.50 -18.14
C GLN A 183 -0.43 -2.80 -17.02
N SER A 184 -0.71 -3.49 -15.93
CA SER A 184 -1.40 -2.93 -14.78
C SER A 184 -0.67 -1.72 -14.18
N TYR A 185 0.66 -1.79 -14.10
CA TYR A 185 1.51 -0.66 -13.69
C TYR A 185 1.38 0.53 -14.64
N THR A 186 1.35 0.31 -15.94
CA THR A 186 1.25 1.37 -16.95
C THR A 186 -0.13 2.04 -16.94
N GLU A 187 -1.19 1.30 -16.63
CA GLU A 187 -2.58 1.77 -16.58
C GLU A 187 -2.98 2.44 -15.25
N SER A 188 -2.05 2.48 -14.26
CA SER A 188 -2.30 3.00 -12.91
C SER A 188 -2.18 4.53 -12.75
#